data_c47c5fcc4726a66063a914336da03e23
#
_entry.id   c47c5fcc4726a66063a914336da03e23
#
_cell.length_a   1.000
_cell.length_b   1.000
_cell.length_c   1.000
_cell.angle_alpha   90.00
_cell.angle_beta   90.00
_cell.angle_gamma   90.00
#
_symmetry.space_group_name_H-M   'P 1'
#
loop_
_entity.id
_entity.type
_entity.pdbx_description
1 polymer ?
#
loop_
_entity_poly.entity_id
_entity_poly.type
_entity_poly.pdbx_seq_one_letter_code
_entity_poly.pdbx_strand_id
1 'polypeptide(L)'
;MKYTTKKIELTNDHFLAVTNLAEYTHEIFSDFKNSNFSKKYKNQPFPGQYLLFIAGGLAESYDKLFKDIYALIEIKNVKFSKPAFINDKVYLDAKLSRTTEKFYYFDWKVLNQNKELLLFCKVKFLRYSQQS
;
A
#
# COMPACT_ATOMS: atom_id res chain seq x y z
N MET A 1 8.69 -7.13 -16.53
CA MET A 1 8.63 -8.06 -15.40
C MET A 1 7.51 -7.67 -14.46
N LYS A 2 6.80 -8.65 -13.95
CA LYS A 2 5.67 -8.44 -13.05
C LYS A 2 5.81 -9.42 -11.88
N TYR A 3 5.51 -8.98 -10.67
CA TYR A 3 5.49 -9.87 -9.51
C TYR A 3 4.30 -9.56 -8.60
N THR A 4 3.88 -10.59 -7.86
CA THR A 4 2.79 -10.51 -6.88
C THR A 4 3.34 -10.91 -5.53
N THR A 5 3.12 -10.08 -4.53
CA THR A 5 3.62 -10.32 -3.17
C THR A 5 2.73 -11.29 -2.40
N LYS A 6 3.20 -11.69 -1.21
CA LYS A 6 2.35 -12.38 -0.24
C LYS A 6 1.18 -11.48 0.16
N LYS A 7 0.14 -12.10 0.70
CA LYS A 7 -1.00 -11.39 1.28
C LYS A 7 -0.73 -11.07 2.75
N ILE A 8 -1.24 -9.93 3.20
CA ILE A 8 -1.22 -9.55 4.61
C ILE A 8 -2.63 -9.23 5.06
N GLU A 9 -3.04 -9.76 6.22
CA GLU A 9 -4.34 -9.45 6.80
C GLU A 9 -4.29 -8.12 7.55
N LEU A 10 -5.28 -7.28 7.29
CA LEU A 10 -5.42 -5.98 7.98
C LEU A 10 -6.22 -6.20 9.25
N THR A 11 -5.54 -6.30 10.38
CA THR A 11 -6.15 -6.62 11.67
C THR A 11 -6.62 -5.37 12.41
N ASN A 12 -7.45 -5.57 13.42
CA ASN A 12 -7.84 -4.48 14.33
C ASN A 12 -6.62 -3.88 15.04
N ASP A 13 -5.63 -4.71 15.39
CA ASP A 13 -4.40 -4.22 16.01
C ASP A 13 -3.63 -3.30 15.06
N HIS A 14 -3.55 -3.64 13.79
CA HIS A 14 -2.96 -2.77 12.78
C HIS A 14 -3.72 -1.44 12.68
N PHE A 15 -5.05 -1.50 12.69
CA PHE A 15 -5.89 -0.30 12.62
C PHE A 15 -5.61 0.63 13.80
N LEU A 16 -5.59 0.10 15.02
CA LEU A 16 -5.34 0.88 16.23
C LEU A 16 -3.93 1.48 16.21
N ALA A 17 -2.94 0.70 15.79
CA ALA A 17 -1.56 1.17 15.72
C ALA A 17 -1.44 2.36 14.75
N VAL A 18 -2.02 2.24 13.55
CA VAL A 18 -1.95 3.29 12.53
C VAL A 18 -2.68 4.55 12.95
N THR A 19 -3.90 4.42 13.45
CA THR A 19 -4.72 5.57 13.81
C THR A 19 -4.18 6.28 15.05
N ASN A 20 -3.63 5.55 16.01
CA ASN A 20 -3.02 6.15 17.19
C ASN A 20 -1.70 6.82 16.86
N LEU A 21 -0.84 6.17 16.08
CA LEU A 21 0.45 6.72 15.69
C LEU A 21 0.32 8.03 14.89
N ALA A 22 -0.62 8.04 13.95
CA ALA A 22 -0.83 9.19 13.05
C ALA A 22 -1.89 10.17 13.57
N GLU A 23 -2.46 9.91 14.73
CA GLU A 23 -3.46 10.79 15.37
C GLU A 23 -4.68 11.07 14.49
N TYR A 24 -5.21 10.03 13.84
CA TYR A 24 -6.44 10.15 13.07
C TYR A 24 -7.63 10.35 13.99
N THR A 25 -8.28 11.51 13.93
CA THR A 25 -9.38 11.90 14.82
C THR A 25 -10.72 12.01 14.14
N HIS A 26 -10.77 11.94 12.80
CA HIS A 26 -12.03 12.00 12.08
C HIS A 26 -12.97 10.88 12.56
N GLU A 27 -14.28 11.15 12.66
CA GLU A 27 -15.26 10.21 13.23
C GLU A 27 -15.28 8.85 12.53
N ILE A 28 -14.95 8.78 11.24
CA ILE A 28 -14.88 7.51 10.51
C ILE A 28 -13.81 6.58 11.10
N PHE A 29 -12.80 7.10 11.77
CA PHE A 29 -11.73 6.34 12.41
C PHE A 29 -11.86 6.29 13.92
N SER A 30 -12.37 7.35 14.56
CA SER A 30 -12.42 7.46 16.02
C SER A 30 -13.75 7.00 16.61
N ASP A 31 -14.85 7.11 15.87
CA ASP A 31 -16.18 6.75 16.36
C ASP A 31 -17.06 6.23 15.21
N PHE A 32 -16.57 5.19 14.57
CA PHE A 32 -17.21 4.63 13.36
C PHE A 32 -18.64 4.18 13.63
N LYS A 33 -18.90 3.51 14.75
CA LYS A 33 -20.20 2.92 15.06
C LYS A 33 -21.31 3.96 15.15
N ASN A 34 -20.99 5.16 15.63
CA ASN A 34 -21.93 6.25 15.78
C ASN A 34 -21.89 7.26 14.63
N SER A 35 -21.04 7.03 13.64
CA SER A 35 -20.90 7.89 12.47
C SER A 35 -21.91 7.53 11.40
N ASN A 36 -22.17 8.48 10.49
CA ASN A 36 -23.02 8.22 9.31
C ASN A 36 -22.37 7.18 8.37
N PHE A 37 -21.08 6.99 8.47
CA PHE A 37 -20.33 6.04 7.65
C PHE A 37 -20.64 4.59 7.99
N SER A 38 -21.08 4.31 9.23
CA SER A 38 -21.48 2.95 9.63
C SER A 38 -22.69 2.43 8.86
N LYS A 39 -23.48 3.33 8.29
CA LYS A 39 -24.61 2.97 7.43
C LYS A 39 -24.16 2.58 6.03
N LYS A 40 -23.04 3.15 5.57
CA LYS A 40 -22.49 2.93 4.23
C LYS A 40 -21.55 1.75 4.19
N TYR A 41 -20.73 1.60 5.22
CA TYR A 41 -19.71 0.55 5.28
C TYR A 41 -20.05 -0.43 6.40
N LYS A 42 -20.02 -1.72 6.07
CA LYS A 42 -20.27 -2.78 7.04
C LYS A 42 -19.15 -2.89 8.08
N ASN A 43 -17.91 -2.67 7.65
CA ASN A 43 -16.72 -2.79 8.48
C ASN A 43 -15.98 -1.46 8.57
N GLN A 44 -15.11 -1.36 9.59
CA GLN A 44 -14.25 -0.19 9.79
C GLN A 44 -13.26 -0.05 8.63
N PRO A 45 -13.26 1.08 7.90
CA PRO A 45 -12.26 1.31 6.86
C PRO A 45 -10.93 1.77 7.46
N PHE A 46 -9.85 1.40 6.78
CA PHE A 46 -8.51 1.91 7.08
C PHE A 46 -8.29 3.27 6.41
N PRO A 47 -7.45 4.14 6.99
CA PRO A 47 -6.97 5.30 6.25
C PRO A 47 -6.30 4.88 4.95
N GLY A 48 -6.62 5.57 3.85
CA GLY A 48 -6.11 5.20 2.52
C GLY A 48 -4.59 5.16 2.45
N GLN A 49 -3.92 6.13 3.08
CA GLN A 49 -2.47 6.23 3.09
C GLN A 49 -1.78 4.99 3.69
N TYR A 50 -2.47 4.27 4.57
CA TYR A 50 -1.93 3.04 5.15
C TYR A 50 -1.66 1.98 4.07
N LEU A 51 -2.50 1.92 3.04
CA LEU A 51 -2.29 0.98 1.93
C LEU A 51 -0.99 1.26 1.20
N LEU A 52 -0.65 2.53 1.06
CA LEU A 52 0.61 2.93 0.43
C LEU A 52 1.81 2.51 1.27
N PHE A 53 1.71 2.69 2.59
CA PHE A 53 2.72 2.24 3.53
C PHE A 53 2.90 0.71 3.49
N ILE A 54 1.80 -0.03 3.48
CA ILE A 54 1.82 -1.50 3.39
C ILE A 54 2.44 -1.95 2.06
N ALA A 55 2.13 -1.26 0.96
CA ALA A 55 2.69 -1.60 -0.35
C ALA A 55 4.22 -1.54 -0.33
N GLY A 56 4.78 -0.52 0.34
CA GLY A 56 6.23 -0.40 0.51
C GLY A 56 6.83 -1.61 1.22
N GLY A 57 6.22 -2.01 2.34
CA GLY A 57 6.69 -3.19 3.09
C GLY A 57 6.56 -4.50 2.32
N LEU A 58 5.45 -4.68 1.60
CA LEU A 58 5.25 -5.85 0.76
C LEU A 58 6.27 -5.91 -0.38
N ALA A 59 6.54 -4.77 -1.01
CA ALA A 59 7.56 -4.69 -2.07
C ALA A 59 8.94 -5.05 -1.53
N GLU A 60 9.30 -4.49 -0.38
CA GLU A 60 10.59 -4.75 0.27
C GLU A 60 10.79 -6.23 0.61
N SER A 61 9.72 -6.93 0.94
CA SER A 61 9.77 -8.36 1.27
C SER A 61 10.03 -9.25 0.04
N TYR A 62 10.01 -8.68 -1.15
CA TYR A 62 10.23 -9.42 -2.39
C TYR A 62 11.73 -9.41 -2.74
N ASP A 63 12.43 -10.49 -2.40
CA ASP A 63 13.88 -10.58 -2.39
C ASP A 63 14.59 -10.31 -3.71
N LYS A 64 13.91 -10.54 -4.85
CA LYS A 64 14.60 -10.56 -6.15
C LYS A 64 15.00 -9.19 -6.65
N LEU A 65 14.23 -8.15 -6.32
CA LEU A 65 14.46 -6.81 -6.85
C LEU A 65 15.09 -5.86 -5.86
N PHE A 66 14.82 -6.05 -4.56
CA PHE A 66 15.27 -5.10 -3.56
C PHE A 66 16.76 -5.14 -3.26
N LYS A 67 17.49 -6.11 -3.83
CA LYS A 67 18.94 -6.20 -3.61
C LYS A 67 19.73 -5.03 -4.17
N ASP A 68 19.28 -4.42 -5.27
CA ASP A 68 19.96 -3.26 -5.84
C ASP A 68 19.13 -1.97 -5.80
N ILE A 69 18.08 -1.95 -5.00
CA ILE A 69 17.32 -0.73 -4.73
C ILE A 69 17.93 -0.02 -3.53
N TYR A 70 18.27 1.24 -3.74
CA TYR A 70 18.88 2.08 -2.70
C TYR A 70 17.85 2.93 -1.98
N ALA A 71 16.91 3.54 -2.69
CA ALA A 71 15.96 4.46 -2.10
C ALA A 71 14.71 4.62 -2.96
N LEU A 72 13.58 4.86 -2.31
CA LEU A 72 12.37 5.33 -2.96
C LEU A 72 12.54 6.83 -3.24
N ILE A 73 12.39 7.22 -4.50
CA ILE A 73 12.60 8.59 -4.94
C ILE A 73 11.29 9.34 -5.13
N GLU A 74 10.28 8.66 -5.70
CA GLU A 74 9.06 9.34 -6.08
C GLU A 74 7.89 8.38 -6.09
N ILE A 75 6.75 8.86 -5.63
CA ILE A 75 5.46 8.20 -5.79
C ILE A 75 4.55 9.22 -6.46
N LYS A 76 3.92 8.84 -7.58
CA LYS A 76 3.03 9.75 -8.30
C LYS A 76 1.78 9.06 -8.81
N ASN A 77 0.79 9.86 -9.19
CA ASN A 77 -0.47 9.40 -9.74
C ASN A 77 -1.19 8.44 -8.79
N VAL A 78 -1.16 8.74 -7.49
CA VAL A 78 -1.80 7.91 -6.47
C VAL A 78 -3.31 8.05 -6.60
N LYS A 79 -3.99 6.91 -6.76
CA LYS A 79 -5.45 6.85 -6.85
C LYS A 79 -5.99 5.78 -5.92
N PHE A 80 -6.94 6.16 -5.09
CA PHE A 80 -7.64 5.26 -4.20
C PHE A 80 -8.99 4.91 -4.81
N SER A 81 -9.19 3.65 -5.17
CA SER A 81 -10.40 3.20 -5.88
C SER A 81 -11.47 2.67 -4.94
N LYS A 82 -11.06 1.92 -3.91
CA LYS A 82 -11.96 1.35 -2.90
C LYS A 82 -11.27 1.36 -1.55
N PRO A 83 -12.03 1.51 -0.46
CA PRO A 83 -11.44 1.40 0.87
C PRO A 83 -11.05 -0.04 1.19
N ALA A 84 -10.04 -0.19 2.06
CA ALA A 84 -9.72 -1.45 2.70
C ALA A 84 -10.35 -1.46 4.09
N PHE A 85 -10.82 -2.63 4.51
CA PHE A 85 -11.51 -2.80 5.79
C PHE A 85 -10.74 -3.73 6.71
N ILE A 86 -11.04 -3.67 8.00
CA ILE A 86 -10.55 -4.65 8.97
C ILE A 86 -10.92 -6.05 8.47
N ASN A 87 -9.97 -6.96 8.56
CA ASN A 87 -10.02 -8.37 8.13
C ASN A 87 -9.82 -8.58 6.62
N ASP A 88 -9.68 -7.52 5.83
CA ASP A 88 -9.27 -7.69 4.43
C ASP A 88 -7.85 -8.24 4.37
N LYS A 89 -7.60 -9.04 3.35
CA LYS A 89 -6.27 -9.53 3.00
C LYS A 89 -5.82 -8.81 1.75
N VAL A 90 -4.72 -8.09 1.86
CA VAL A 90 -4.23 -7.25 0.75
C VAL A 90 -2.87 -7.74 0.27
N TYR A 91 -2.58 -7.47 -0.98
CA TYR A 91 -1.30 -7.79 -1.58
C TYR A 91 -0.95 -6.78 -2.66
N LEU A 92 0.31 -6.74 -3.01
CA LEU A 92 0.82 -5.86 -4.05
C LEU A 92 1.06 -6.64 -5.33
N ASP A 93 0.57 -6.08 -6.43
CA ASP A 93 0.87 -6.51 -7.78
C ASP A 93 1.71 -5.41 -8.42
N ALA A 94 2.97 -5.71 -8.73
CA ALA A 94 3.92 -4.73 -9.20
C ALA A 94 4.41 -5.09 -10.60
N LYS A 95 4.40 -4.10 -11.49
CA LYS A 95 4.86 -4.26 -12.85
C LYS A 95 6.03 -3.30 -13.09
N LEU A 96 7.16 -3.84 -13.49
CA LEU A 96 8.30 -3.03 -13.90
C LEU A 96 8.01 -2.46 -15.27
N SER A 97 7.80 -1.14 -15.34
CA SER A 97 7.44 -0.45 -16.58
C SER A 97 8.65 0.03 -17.35
N ARG A 98 9.72 0.40 -16.64
CA ARG A 98 10.96 0.87 -17.26
C ARG A 98 12.14 0.67 -16.31
N THR A 99 13.29 0.37 -16.90
CA THR A 99 14.57 0.30 -16.18
C THR A 99 15.55 1.21 -16.88
N THR A 100 16.22 2.04 -16.12
CA THR A 100 17.36 2.84 -16.59
C THR A 100 18.58 2.44 -15.78
N GLU A 101 19.74 3.02 -16.12
CA GLU A 101 20.96 2.78 -15.36
C GLU A 101 20.81 3.16 -13.89
N LYS A 102 20.07 4.24 -13.61
CA LYS A 102 19.92 4.78 -12.25
C LYS A 102 18.62 4.39 -11.57
N PHE A 103 17.57 4.07 -12.31
CA PHE A 103 16.23 3.97 -11.74
C PHE A 103 15.47 2.75 -12.21
N TYR A 104 14.59 2.25 -11.31
CA TYR A 104 13.49 1.37 -11.62
C TYR A 104 12.18 2.16 -11.57
N TYR A 105 11.30 1.91 -12.53
CA TYR A 105 9.95 2.49 -12.58
C TYR A 105 8.93 1.37 -12.52
N PHE A 106 8.07 1.41 -11.50
CA PHE A 106 7.03 0.40 -11.31
C PHE A 106 5.65 1.01 -11.34
N ASP A 107 4.69 0.21 -11.84
CA ASP A 107 3.28 0.44 -11.59
C ASP A 107 2.88 -0.48 -10.44
N TRP A 108 2.32 0.10 -9.38
CA TRP A 108 1.88 -0.62 -8.20
C TRP A 108 0.36 -0.67 -8.14
N LYS A 109 -0.18 -1.87 -7.89
CA LYS A 109 -1.60 -2.08 -7.60
C LYS A 109 -1.71 -2.82 -6.29
N VAL A 110 -2.48 -2.29 -5.37
CA VAL A 110 -2.85 -2.98 -4.13
C VAL A 110 -4.24 -3.55 -4.31
N LEU A 111 -4.39 -4.83 -4.10
CA LEU A 111 -5.64 -5.56 -4.30
C LEU A 111 -6.05 -6.25 -3.01
N ASN A 112 -7.35 -6.52 -2.84
CA ASN A 112 -7.87 -7.29 -1.73
C ASN A 112 -8.03 -8.77 -2.11
N GLN A 113 -8.59 -9.56 -1.19
CA GLN A 113 -8.80 -11.01 -1.38
C GLN A 113 -9.73 -11.34 -2.56
N ASN A 114 -10.56 -10.39 -2.96
CA ASN A 114 -11.49 -10.55 -4.10
C ASN A 114 -10.90 -10.02 -5.41
N LYS A 115 -9.60 -9.71 -5.42
CA LYS A 115 -8.90 -9.12 -6.57
C LYS A 115 -9.45 -7.76 -6.97
N GLU A 116 -10.07 -7.05 -6.05
CA GLU A 116 -10.55 -5.70 -6.29
C GLU A 116 -9.41 -4.71 -6.11
N LEU A 117 -9.30 -3.76 -7.03
CA LEU A 117 -8.27 -2.72 -6.97
C LEU A 117 -8.61 -1.71 -5.87
N LEU A 118 -7.71 -1.55 -4.91
CA LEU A 118 -7.84 -0.59 -3.82
C LEU A 118 -7.02 0.67 -4.06
N LEU A 119 -5.82 0.50 -4.57
CA LEU A 119 -4.86 1.59 -4.77
C LEU A 119 -4.06 1.33 -6.03
N PHE A 120 -3.86 2.38 -6.81
CA PHE A 120 -2.90 2.41 -7.92
C PHE A 120 -1.94 3.57 -7.75
N CYS A 121 -0.65 3.35 -8.03
CA CYS A 121 0.32 4.43 -8.12
C CYS A 121 1.50 4.03 -8.99
N LYS A 122 2.33 5.03 -9.30
CA LYS A 122 3.60 4.83 -9.99
C LYS A 122 4.72 5.17 -9.03
N VAL A 123 5.74 4.31 -8.97
CA VAL A 123 6.86 4.50 -8.06
C VAL A 123 8.17 4.47 -8.82
N LYS A 124 9.13 5.23 -8.31
CA LYS A 124 10.49 5.33 -8.85
C LYS A 124 11.48 5.07 -7.75
N PHE A 125 12.34 4.08 -7.97
CA PHE A 125 13.41 3.71 -7.03
C PHE A 125 14.77 4.04 -7.62
N LEU A 126 15.65 4.53 -6.78
CA LEU A 126 17.05 4.68 -7.11
C LEU A 126 17.75 3.33 -6.99
N ARG A 127 18.45 2.94 -8.04
CA ARG A 127 19.25 1.71 -8.04
C ARG A 127 20.58 1.95 -7.37
N TYR A 128 21.06 0.93 -6.69
CA TYR A 128 22.42 0.95 -6.17
C TYR A 128 23.41 0.86 -7.34
N SER A 129 24.25 1.88 -7.43
CA SER A 129 25.32 1.87 -8.44
C SER A 129 26.55 1.20 -7.89
N GLN A 130 27.00 0.14 -8.57
CA GLN A 130 28.25 -0.53 -8.21
C GLN A 130 29.49 0.21 -8.73
N GLN A 131 29.28 1.29 -9.46
CA GLN A 131 30.34 2.12 -10.01
C GLN A 131 30.57 3.31 -9.09
N SER A 132 31.11 3.06 -7.99
CA SER A 132 31.53 4.16 -7.12
C SER A 132 33.00 4.44 -7.28
#